data_5aba1e41cf5a668cc18b0e3e6d80254a
#
_entry.id   5aba1e41cf5a668cc18b0e3e6d80254a
#
_cell.length_a   1.000
_cell.length_b   1.000
_cell.length_c   1.000
_cell.angle_alpha   90.00
_cell.angle_beta   90.00
_cell.angle_gamma   90.00
#
_symmetry.space_group_name_H-M   'P 1'
#
loop_
_entity.id
_entity.type
_entity.pdbx_description
1 polymer ?
#
loop_
_entity_poly.entity_id
_entity_poly.type
_entity_poly.pdbx_seq_one_letter_code
_entity_poly.pdbx_strand_id
1 'polypeptide(L)'
;MAAGDVIEVLDMALAKTGLDWVRVDHRPRLLSDNGPCYISGELNEYLEDHCIDHTRGAPYHPQTQGKIERYHHTMKNVLKLLNHFCPGELEQEIGLFVDYYNNMRYPESIDNVTPSDVYFGLRKAILSDREIIKQQTLQIRRKQNLRTLILT
;
A
#
# COMPACT_ATOMS: atom_id res chain seq x y z
N MET A 1 -21.38 9.39 2.19
CA MET A 1 -20.05 10.00 2.16
C MET A 1 -20.17 11.34 1.46
N ALA A 2 -19.94 12.43 2.16
CA ALA A 2 -19.94 13.79 1.62
C ALA A 2 -18.50 14.17 1.18
N ALA A 3 -18.34 15.30 0.46
CA ALA A 3 -17.01 15.79 0.09
C ALA A 3 -16.17 16.11 1.33
N GLY A 4 -16.78 16.70 2.36
CA GLY A 4 -16.11 16.97 3.64
C GLY A 4 -15.50 15.75 4.30
N ASP A 5 -16.15 14.58 4.25
CA ASP A 5 -15.57 13.31 4.80
C ASP A 5 -14.29 12.92 4.06
N VAL A 6 -14.22 13.18 2.75
CA VAL A 6 -13.02 12.89 1.93
C VAL A 6 -11.91 13.87 2.28
N ILE A 7 -12.21 15.15 2.46
CA ILE A 7 -11.27 16.19 2.83
C ILE A 7 -10.65 15.88 4.19
N GLU A 8 -11.46 15.51 5.19
CA GLU A 8 -10.97 15.12 6.52
C GLU A 8 -9.96 13.94 6.45
N VAL A 9 -10.26 12.92 5.64
CA VAL A 9 -9.33 11.80 5.43
C VAL A 9 -8.04 12.23 4.74
N LEU A 10 -8.11 13.17 3.80
CA LEU A 10 -6.94 13.72 3.13
C LEU A 10 -6.09 14.55 4.09
N ASP A 11 -6.70 15.38 4.95
CA ASP A 11 -5.99 16.12 6.00
C ASP A 11 -5.23 15.18 6.94
N MET A 12 -5.89 14.10 7.39
CA MET A 12 -5.23 13.08 8.21
C MET A 12 -4.07 12.42 7.49
N ALA A 13 -4.20 12.15 6.19
CA ALA A 13 -3.15 11.52 5.39
C ALA A 13 -1.96 12.48 5.19
N LEU A 14 -2.20 13.74 4.89
CA LEU A 14 -1.17 14.77 4.74
C LEU A 14 -0.42 14.99 6.06
N ALA A 15 -1.13 15.13 7.17
CA ALA A 15 -0.54 15.27 8.50
C ALA A 15 0.34 14.06 8.86
N LYS A 16 -0.16 12.83 8.62
CA LYS A 16 0.58 11.60 8.91
C LYS A 16 1.85 11.43 8.06
N THR A 17 1.82 11.90 6.82
CA THR A 17 2.96 11.82 5.89
C THR A 17 3.93 12.98 6.02
N GLY A 18 3.56 14.04 6.74
CA GLY A 18 4.34 15.27 6.88
C GLY A 18 4.43 16.10 5.58
N LEU A 19 3.60 15.81 4.59
CA LEU A 19 3.61 16.48 3.28
C LEU A 19 3.12 17.93 3.35
N ASP A 20 2.48 18.34 4.42
CA ASP A 20 2.09 19.74 4.66
C ASP A 20 3.29 20.65 4.93
N TRP A 21 4.39 20.08 5.45
CA TRP A 21 5.56 20.82 5.90
C TRP A 21 6.73 20.80 4.90
N VAL A 22 6.65 19.94 3.86
CA VAL A 22 7.74 19.72 2.91
C VAL A 22 7.29 20.10 1.50
N ARG A 23 8.06 20.97 0.83
CA ARG A 23 7.94 21.14 -0.62
C ARG A 23 8.48 19.89 -1.30
N VAL A 24 7.58 19.11 -1.90
CA VAL A 24 7.92 17.91 -2.69
C VAL A 24 7.64 18.21 -4.15
N ASP A 25 8.58 17.87 -5.01
CA ASP A 25 8.41 18.05 -6.47
C ASP A 25 7.30 17.17 -7.05
N HIS A 26 7.00 16.04 -6.37
CA HIS A 26 5.94 15.11 -6.77
C HIS A 26 5.07 14.75 -5.58
N ARG A 27 3.93 15.40 -5.46
CA ARG A 27 2.92 15.03 -4.45
C ARG A 27 2.20 13.73 -4.84
N PRO A 28 1.71 12.94 -3.87
CA PRO A 28 0.86 11.81 -4.13
C PRO A 28 -0.37 12.22 -4.94
N ARG A 29 -0.79 11.35 -5.87
CA ARG A 29 -1.99 11.55 -6.67
C ARG A 29 -3.18 10.90 -6.00
N LEU A 30 -4.30 11.59 -5.90
CA LEU A 30 -5.57 11.00 -5.49
C LEU A 30 -6.13 10.16 -6.65
N LEU A 31 -6.39 8.89 -6.39
CA LEU A 31 -7.09 8.01 -7.32
C LEU A 31 -8.46 7.67 -6.73
N SER A 32 -9.53 7.99 -7.45
CA SER A 32 -10.89 7.72 -7.01
C SER A 32 -11.76 7.11 -8.11
N ASP A 33 -12.96 6.69 -7.75
CA ASP A 33 -14.05 6.45 -8.69
C ASP A 33 -14.74 7.77 -9.11
N ASN A 34 -15.88 7.65 -9.79
CA ASN A 34 -16.71 8.78 -10.18
C ASN A 34 -17.87 9.03 -9.21
N GLY A 35 -17.70 8.67 -7.93
CA GLY A 35 -18.70 8.93 -6.90
C GLY A 35 -18.99 10.44 -6.76
N PRO A 36 -20.21 10.82 -6.35
CA PRO A 36 -20.61 12.23 -6.26
C PRO A 36 -19.69 13.09 -5.38
N CYS A 37 -19.14 12.53 -4.30
CA CYS A 37 -18.20 13.21 -3.43
C CYS A 37 -16.88 13.57 -4.13
N TYR A 38 -16.44 12.78 -5.11
CA TYR A 38 -15.21 13.01 -5.86
C TYR A 38 -15.36 13.94 -7.07
N ILE A 39 -16.60 14.33 -7.40
CA ILE A 39 -16.91 15.26 -8.51
C ILE A 39 -17.23 16.67 -7.98
N SER A 40 -17.35 16.83 -6.65
CA SER A 40 -17.74 18.09 -6.03
C SER A 40 -16.73 19.19 -6.29
N GLY A 41 -17.23 20.43 -6.46
CA GLY A 41 -16.38 21.62 -6.57
C GLY A 41 -15.53 21.84 -5.32
N GLU A 42 -16.09 21.63 -4.14
CA GLU A 42 -15.41 21.73 -2.85
C GLU A 42 -14.14 20.87 -2.77
N LEU A 43 -14.23 19.60 -3.19
CA LEU A 43 -13.05 18.74 -3.22
C LEU A 43 -12.04 19.19 -4.28
N ASN A 44 -12.48 19.65 -5.43
CA ASN A 44 -11.58 20.14 -6.48
C ASN A 44 -10.78 21.36 -6.01
N GLU A 45 -11.43 22.34 -5.39
CA GLU A 45 -10.77 23.51 -4.80
C GLU A 45 -9.74 23.10 -3.75
N TYR A 46 -10.11 22.19 -2.84
CA TYR A 46 -9.19 21.66 -1.84
C TYR A 46 -7.95 21.00 -2.45
N LEU A 47 -8.12 20.17 -3.50
CA LEU A 47 -7.01 19.48 -4.17
C LEU A 47 -6.09 20.45 -4.91
N GLU A 48 -6.63 21.49 -5.54
CA GLU A 48 -5.86 22.56 -6.19
C GLU A 48 -5.02 23.35 -5.16
N ASP A 49 -5.62 23.74 -4.04
CA ASP A 49 -4.93 24.46 -2.96
C ASP A 49 -3.76 23.65 -2.37
N HIS A 50 -3.92 22.33 -2.30
CA HIS A 50 -2.87 21.42 -1.79
C HIS A 50 -1.95 20.87 -2.89
N CYS A 51 -2.10 21.30 -4.14
CA CYS A 51 -1.33 20.81 -5.30
C CYS A 51 -1.37 19.27 -5.44
N ILE A 52 -2.52 18.66 -5.21
CA ILE A 52 -2.74 17.22 -5.32
C ILE A 52 -3.42 16.92 -6.65
N ASP A 53 -2.74 16.15 -7.51
CA ASP A 53 -3.33 15.67 -8.75
C ASP A 53 -4.48 14.71 -8.48
N HIS A 54 -5.60 14.86 -9.17
CA HIS A 54 -6.72 13.94 -9.10
C HIS A 54 -6.88 13.13 -10.38
N THR A 55 -6.83 11.81 -10.27
CA THR A 55 -7.14 10.89 -11.37
C THR A 55 -8.40 10.12 -11.02
N ARG A 56 -9.42 10.25 -11.85
CA ARG A 56 -10.66 9.46 -11.75
C ARG A 56 -10.58 8.24 -12.64
N GLY A 57 -11.04 7.09 -12.12
CA GLY A 57 -11.14 5.86 -12.89
C GLY A 57 -12.07 6.06 -14.09
N ALA A 58 -11.66 5.53 -15.26
CA ALA A 58 -12.56 5.54 -16.42
C ALA A 58 -13.82 4.71 -16.12
N PRO A 59 -15.01 5.14 -16.57
CA PRO A 59 -16.21 4.34 -16.44
C PRO A 59 -15.99 2.94 -17.02
N TYR A 60 -16.47 1.92 -16.32
CA TYR A 60 -16.35 0.50 -16.70
C TYR A 60 -14.92 -0.06 -16.75
N HIS A 61 -13.92 0.61 -16.15
CA HIS A 61 -12.57 0.08 -16.00
C HIS A 61 -12.23 -0.27 -14.54
N PRO A 62 -12.63 -1.44 -14.06
CA PRO A 62 -12.45 -1.86 -12.65
C PRO A 62 -10.98 -2.08 -12.28
N GLN A 63 -10.08 -2.23 -13.25
CA GLN A 63 -8.65 -2.49 -13.00
C GLN A 63 -7.97 -1.36 -12.21
N THR A 64 -8.44 -0.13 -12.36
CA THR A 64 -7.85 1.05 -11.71
C THR A 64 -8.00 1.00 -10.20
N GLN A 65 -9.08 0.39 -9.71
CA GLN A 65 -9.38 0.27 -8.28
C GLN A 65 -9.13 -1.12 -7.70
N GLY A 66 -8.78 -2.09 -8.52
CA GLY A 66 -8.61 -3.47 -8.09
C GLY A 66 -7.63 -3.69 -6.94
N LYS A 67 -6.68 -2.76 -6.69
CA LYS A 67 -5.76 -2.84 -5.56
C LYS A 67 -6.45 -2.46 -4.25
N ILE A 68 -7.22 -1.38 -4.23
CA ILE A 68 -7.95 -0.93 -3.03
C ILE A 68 -9.11 -1.88 -2.71
N GLU A 69 -9.79 -2.39 -3.72
CA GLU A 69 -10.84 -3.40 -3.56
C GLU A 69 -10.27 -4.69 -2.93
N ARG A 70 -9.13 -5.16 -3.41
CA ARG A 70 -8.44 -6.33 -2.85
C ARG A 70 -8.00 -6.08 -1.40
N TYR A 71 -7.51 -4.88 -1.10
CA TYR A 71 -7.19 -4.48 0.26
C TYR A 71 -8.39 -4.57 1.17
N HIS A 72 -9.51 -3.94 0.80
CA HIS A 72 -10.76 -3.97 1.57
C HIS A 72 -11.33 -5.39 1.71
N HIS A 73 -11.27 -6.19 0.64
CA HIS A 73 -11.71 -7.58 0.70
C HIS A 73 -10.86 -8.39 1.69
N THR A 74 -9.55 -8.23 1.67
CA THR A 74 -8.64 -8.91 2.60
C THR A 74 -8.92 -8.48 4.04
N MET A 75 -9.05 -7.18 4.29
CA MET A 75 -9.38 -6.62 5.60
C MET A 75 -10.71 -7.17 6.13
N LYS A 76 -11.76 -7.12 5.32
CA LYS A 76 -13.08 -7.64 5.68
C LYS A 76 -13.05 -9.13 6.02
N ASN A 77 -12.25 -9.93 5.29
CA ASN A 77 -12.16 -11.36 5.55
C ASN A 77 -11.47 -11.65 6.90
N VAL A 78 -10.47 -10.87 7.29
CA VAL A 78 -9.82 -10.99 8.60
C VAL A 78 -10.77 -10.55 9.70
N LEU A 79 -11.35 -9.36 9.57
CA LEU A 79 -12.23 -8.79 10.61
C LEU A 79 -13.51 -9.60 10.84
N LYS A 80 -14.07 -10.25 9.80
CA LYS A 80 -15.24 -11.11 9.93
C LYS A 80 -14.99 -12.38 10.76
N LEU A 81 -13.75 -12.79 10.94
CA LEU A 81 -13.39 -13.94 11.76
C LEU A 81 -13.29 -13.59 13.24
N LEU A 82 -13.32 -12.32 13.58
CA LEU A 82 -13.22 -11.79 14.94
C LEU A 82 -14.60 -11.34 15.41
N ASN A 83 -14.89 -11.60 16.69
CA ASN A 83 -16.10 -11.11 17.32
C ASN A 83 -15.80 -9.74 17.95
N HIS A 84 -16.48 -8.71 17.48
CA HIS A 84 -16.35 -7.36 18.01
C HIS A 84 -17.58 -7.04 18.87
N PHE A 85 -17.38 -6.75 20.14
CA PHE A 85 -18.46 -6.44 21.08
C PHE A 85 -18.71 -4.94 21.22
N CYS A 86 -17.72 -4.12 20.84
CA CYS A 86 -17.85 -2.66 20.86
C CYS A 86 -17.07 -2.00 19.70
N PRO A 87 -17.44 -0.76 19.32
CA PRO A 87 -16.77 -0.03 18.21
C PRO A 87 -15.26 0.16 18.43
N GLY A 88 -14.83 0.37 19.68
CA GLY A 88 -13.41 0.57 19.99
C GLY A 88 -12.55 -0.68 19.75
N GLU A 89 -13.10 -1.88 19.97
CA GLU A 89 -12.41 -3.13 19.64
C GLU A 89 -12.23 -3.25 18.13
N LEU A 90 -13.26 -2.93 17.35
CA LEU A 90 -13.17 -2.94 15.89
C LEU A 90 -12.13 -1.95 15.38
N GLU A 91 -12.06 -0.76 15.94
CA GLU A 91 -11.08 0.26 15.60
C GLU A 91 -9.65 -0.24 15.87
N GLN A 92 -9.41 -0.85 17.03
CA GLN A 92 -8.13 -1.46 17.36
C GLN A 92 -7.74 -2.55 16.38
N GLU A 93 -8.65 -3.47 16.05
CA GLU A 93 -8.38 -4.57 15.12
C GLU A 93 -8.11 -4.07 13.69
N ILE A 94 -8.81 -3.03 13.24
CA ILE A 94 -8.50 -2.34 11.99
C ILE A 94 -7.09 -1.77 12.03
N GLY A 95 -6.71 -1.11 13.12
CA GLY A 95 -5.36 -0.56 13.31
C GLY A 95 -4.27 -1.63 13.22
N LEU A 96 -4.45 -2.75 13.92
CA LEU A 96 -3.54 -3.90 13.88
C LEU A 96 -3.44 -4.50 12.47
N PHE A 97 -4.58 -4.63 11.78
CA PHE A 97 -4.60 -5.11 10.39
C PHE A 97 -3.83 -4.18 9.45
N VAL A 98 -4.03 -2.86 9.58
CA VAL A 98 -3.34 -1.86 8.74
C VAL A 98 -1.83 -1.94 8.97
N ASP A 99 -1.40 -2.05 10.21
CA ASP A 99 0.01 -2.16 10.57
C ASP A 99 0.64 -3.45 10.02
N TYR A 100 -0.02 -4.59 10.22
CA TYR A 100 0.39 -5.86 9.63
C TYR A 100 0.46 -5.79 8.09
N TYR A 101 -0.57 -5.23 7.45
CA TYR A 101 -0.63 -5.15 5.99
C TYR A 101 0.51 -4.32 5.40
N ASN A 102 0.83 -3.20 6.03
CA ASN A 102 1.84 -2.28 5.55
C ASN A 102 3.27 -2.76 5.83
N ASN A 103 3.51 -3.39 6.98
CA ASN A 103 4.86 -3.66 7.46
C ASN A 103 5.27 -5.14 7.41
N MET A 104 4.31 -6.07 7.34
CA MET A 104 4.60 -7.50 7.45
C MET A 104 4.08 -8.34 6.28
N ARG A 105 3.17 -7.82 5.47
CA ARG A 105 2.65 -8.54 4.32
C ARG A 105 3.56 -8.34 3.09
N TYR A 106 3.78 -9.42 2.34
CA TYR A 106 4.60 -9.46 1.11
C TYR A 106 3.72 -9.74 -0.11
N PRO A 107 3.07 -8.72 -0.72
CA PRO A 107 2.23 -8.91 -1.88
C PRO A 107 3.04 -9.22 -3.14
N GLU A 108 2.65 -10.25 -3.91
CA GLU A 108 3.31 -10.60 -5.17
C GLU A 108 3.28 -9.45 -6.19
N SER A 109 2.22 -8.64 -6.19
CA SER A 109 2.05 -7.52 -7.11
C SER A 109 3.10 -6.40 -6.97
N ILE A 110 3.89 -6.45 -5.89
CA ILE A 110 5.00 -5.53 -5.61
C ILE A 110 6.30 -6.30 -5.31
N ASP A 111 6.49 -7.46 -5.97
CA ASP A 111 7.68 -8.31 -5.89
C ASP A 111 7.95 -8.86 -4.48
N ASN A 112 6.91 -9.15 -3.73
CA ASN A 112 7.02 -9.64 -2.35
C ASN A 112 7.88 -8.72 -1.45
N VAL A 113 7.77 -7.41 -1.64
CA VAL A 113 8.29 -6.38 -0.74
C VAL A 113 7.12 -5.81 0.05
N THR A 114 7.35 -5.31 1.25
CA THR A 114 6.24 -4.73 2.02
C THR A 114 5.76 -3.41 1.42
N PRO A 115 4.47 -3.05 1.54
CA PRO A 115 3.99 -1.74 1.10
C PRO A 115 4.78 -0.57 1.70
N SER A 116 5.17 -0.67 2.96
CA SER A 116 6.00 0.32 3.67
C SER A 116 7.37 0.49 3.01
N ASP A 117 8.07 -0.62 2.71
CA ASP A 117 9.37 -0.56 2.04
C ASP A 117 9.27 0.08 0.64
N VAL A 118 8.18 -0.19 -0.08
CA VAL A 118 7.94 0.45 -1.38
C VAL A 118 7.71 1.95 -1.22
N TYR A 119 6.93 2.35 -0.23
CA TYR A 119 6.63 3.75 0.06
C TYR A 119 7.90 4.54 0.41
N PHE A 120 8.79 3.96 1.23
CA PHE A 120 10.06 4.57 1.60
C PHE A 120 11.18 4.40 0.55
N GLY A 121 10.86 3.87 -0.64
CA GLY A 121 11.79 3.74 -1.76
C GLY A 121 12.84 2.62 -1.62
N LEU A 122 12.70 1.75 -0.64
CA LEU A 122 13.65 0.67 -0.33
C LEU A 122 13.57 -0.54 -1.28
N ARG A 123 12.51 -0.61 -2.12
CA ARG A 123 12.25 -1.76 -3.01
C ARG A 123 13.46 -2.17 -3.84
N LYS A 124 14.14 -1.21 -4.48
CA LYS A 124 15.29 -1.53 -5.36
C LYS A 124 16.46 -2.15 -4.59
N ALA A 125 16.76 -1.61 -3.41
CA ALA A 125 17.82 -2.13 -2.55
C ALA A 125 17.50 -3.56 -2.09
N ILE A 126 16.29 -3.79 -1.59
CA ILE A 126 15.84 -5.12 -1.12
C ILE A 126 15.90 -6.15 -2.24
N LEU A 127 15.46 -5.82 -3.46
CA LEU A 127 15.50 -6.76 -4.59
C LEU A 127 16.94 -7.05 -5.03
N SER A 128 17.82 -6.06 -5.01
CA SER A 128 19.26 -6.24 -5.29
C SER A 128 19.91 -7.20 -4.28
N ASP A 129 19.67 -6.98 -3.00
CA ASP A 129 20.20 -7.82 -1.93
C ASP A 129 19.70 -9.27 -2.03
N ARG A 130 18.40 -9.44 -2.33
CA ARG A 130 17.83 -10.77 -2.57
C ARG A 130 18.49 -11.50 -3.74
N GLU A 131 18.78 -10.81 -4.83
CA GLU A 131 19.47 -11.42 -5.97
C GLU A 131 20.90 -11.82 -5.61
N ILE A 132 21.64 -11.00 -4.88
CA ILE A 132 22.98 -11.32 -4.38
C ILE A 132 22.94 -12.60 -3.51
N ILE A 133 22.03 -12.64 -2.54
CA ILE A 133 21.86 -13.80 -1.65
C ILE A 133 21.51 -15.05 -2.44
N LYS A 134 20.62 -14.93 -3.42
CA LYS A 134 20.22 -16.03 -4.30
C LYS A 134 21.42 -16.58 -5.07
N GLN A 135 22.23 -15.72 -5.67
CA GLN A 135 23.43 -16.13 -6.43
C GLN A 135 24.46 -16.82 -5.52
N GLN A 136 24.71 -16.26 -4.34
CA GLN A 136 25.60 -16.88 -3.35
C GLN A 136 25.09 -18.27 -2.92
N THR A 137 23.80 -18.38 -2.64
CA THR A 137 23.18 -19.65 -2.25
C THR A 137 23.29 -20.70 -3.35
N LEU A 138 23.06 -20.33 -4.60
CA LEU A 138 23.21 -21.22 -5.75
C LEU A 138 24.66 -21.68 -5.93
N GLN A 139 25.64 -20.80 -5.75
CA GLN A 139 27.07 -21.16 -5.81
C GLN A 139 27.45 -22.15 -4.69
N ILE A 140 26.99 -21.90 -3.46
CA ILE A 140 27.25 -22.80 -2.33
C ILE A 140 26.66 -24.19 -2.59
N ARG A 141 25.40 -24.26 -3.03
CA ARG A 141 24.72 -25.52 -3.35
C ARG A 141 25.44 -26.29 -4.48
N ARG A 142 25.88 -25.58 -5.54
CA ARG A 142 26.67 -26.20 -6.61
C ARG A 142 27.96 -26.81 -6.09
N LYS A 143 28.71 -26.08 -5.25
CA LYS A 143 29.95 -26.60 -4.62
C LYS A 143 29.70 -27.81 -3.72
N GLN A 144 28.61 -27.78 -2.95
CA GLN A 144 28.24 -28.93 -2.09
C GLN A 144 27.88 -30.15 -2.92
N ASN A 145 27.05 -30.02 -3.94
CA ASN A 145 26.65 -31.11 -4.82
C ASN A 145 27.85 -31.73 -5.56
N LEU A 146 28.81 -30.92 -6.04
CA LEU A 146 30.02 -31.41 -6.66
C LEU A 146 30.90 -32.22 -5.69
N ARG A 147 31.02 -31.78 -4.43
CA ARG A 147 31.76 -32.52 -3.40
C ARG A 147 31.09 -33.85 -3.08
N THR A 148 29.79 -33.93 -3.01
CA THR A 148 29.05 -35.17 -2.78
C THR A 148 29.25 -36.17 -3.91
N LEU A 149 29.27 -35.71 -5.17
CA LEU A 149 29.50 -36.55 -6.35
C LEU A 149 30.94 -37.13 -6.45
N ILE A 150 31.93 -36.47 -5.83
CA ILE A 150 33.32 -36.91 -5.84
C ILE A 150 33.58 -37.97 -4.73
N LEU A 151 32.72 -37.98 -3.69
CA LEU A 151 32.85 -38.89 -2.54
C LEU A 151 32.00 -40.16 -2.67
N THR A 152 31.22 -40.29 -3.73
CA THR A 152 30.49 -41.51 -4.14
C THR A 152 31.19 -42.17 -5.31
#